data_2d170f6c96a8afd76ea2d201848fae08
#
_entry.id   2d170f6c96a8afd76ea2d201848fae08
#
_cell.length_a   1.000
_cell.length_b   1.000
_cell.length_c   1.000
_cell.angle_alpha   90.00
_cell.angle_beta   90.00
_cell.angle_gamma   90.00
#
_symmetry.space_group_name_H-M   'P 1'
#
loop_
_entity.id
_entity.type
_entity.pdbx_description
1 polymer ?
#
loop_
_entity_poly.entity_id
_entity_poly.type
_entity_poly.pdbx_seq_one_letter_code
_entity_poly.pdbx_strand_id
1 'polypeptide(L)'
;MAKEKFDRSKPHVNVGTIGHVDHGKTTLTAAITMVLAKRGLSEMRSFDSIDNAPEEKERGITINTAHVEYQTALRHYAHVDCPGHADYVKNMVTGAAQMDGAIIVVAATDGPMPQTREHILLARQVNVPRLVIFMNKCDSVDDEEMLELVEMEMRELLTFYDFDGDNTPVIRGSALGGLNGVPEWEDKIMELMDAVDTWIELPPRAVDKPFLMPVEDVFSITGRGTVATGRIETGIIKTGEEVQIIGLGHEAKKSVVTGVEMFRKILDEGQAGDNVGLLLRGIDKEEIKRGMVITHPGKVTPHTTFKAAAYILKKEEGGRHTPFHNRYRPQFYIRTLDVTGEITLPEGTEMVMPGDNLELTVTLIYPVACNIGLRFAIREGGRTVGSGQITELLD
;
A
#
# COMPACT_ATOMS: atom_id res chain seq x y z
N MET A 1 8.50 -15.11 28.22
CA MET A 1 9.28 -13.87 28.27
C MET A 1 8.34 -12.70 28.09
N ALA A 2 8.51 -11.59 28.82
CA ALA A 2 7.74 -10.37 28.59
C ALA A 2 8.09 -9.85 27.19
N LYS A 3 7.07 -9.44 26.40
CA LYS A 3 7.33 -8.80 25.09
C LYS A 3 8.01 -7.45 25.31
N GLU A 4 8.90 -7.10 24.40
CA GLU A 4 9.58 -5.81 24.36
C GLU A 4 8.57 -4.69 24.07
N LYS A 5 8.82 -3.51 24.64
CA LYS A 5 8.02 -2.31 24.37
C LYS A 5 8.58 -1.60 23.15
N PHE A 6 7.70 -1.11 22.28
CA PHE A 6 8.09 -0.35 21.09
C PHE A 6 8.68 1.01 21.50
N ASP A 7 9.82 1.38 20.93
CA ASP A 7 10.48 2.68 21.14
C ASP A 7 10.03 3.69 20.09
N ARG A 8 9.44 4.81 20.53
CA ARG A 8 8.97 5.92 19.68
C ARG A 8 9.96 7.09 19.62
N SER A 9 11.23 6.88 19.92
CA SER A 9 12.24 7.95 19.90
C SER A 9 12.49 8.53 18.51
N LYS A 10 12.19 7.76 17.44
CA LYS A 10 12.32 8.16 16.04
C LYS A 10 10.95 8.32 15.36
N PRO A 11 10.82 9.28 14.42
CA PRO A 11 9.62 9.35 13.59
C PRO A 11 9.38 8.04 12.83
N HIS A 12 8.13 7.59 12.80
CA HIS A 12 7.72 6.38 12.08
C HIS A 12 7.22 6.72 10.67
N VAL A 13 7.72 6.00 9.66
CA VAL A 13 7.38 6.16 8.26
C VAL A 13 7.09 4.79 7.64
N ASN A 14 6.03 4.71 6.84
CA ASN A 14 5.69 3.52 6.08
C ASN A 14 6.22 3.69 4.66
N VAL A 15 7.11 2.83 4.24
CA VAL A 15 7.61 2.76 2.87
C VAL A 15 7.35 1.38 2.29
N GLY A 16 7.49 1.21 1.00
CA GLY A 16 7.42 -0.11 0.42
C GLY A 16 8.06 -0.19 -0.94
N THR A 17 8.29 -1.42 -1.40
CA THR A 17 8.79 -1.72 -2.73
C THR A 17 7.66 -2.04 -3.69
N ILE A 18 7.63 -1.35 -4.83
CA ILE A 18 6.70 -1.55 -5.94
C ILE A 18 7.49 -1.71 -7.26
N GLY A 19 6.86 -2.25 -8.29
CA GLY A 19 7.50 -2.45 -9.60
C GLY A 19 7.18 -3.83 -10.19
N HIS A 20 7.73 -4.09 -11.37
CA HIS A 20 7.46 -5.31 -12.13
C HIS A 20 7.89 -6.59 -11.40
N VAL A 21 7.30 -7.75 -11.75
CA VAL A 21 7.77 -9.07 -11.32
C VAL A 21 9.23 -9.26 -11.79
N ASP A 22 10.02 -9.99 -11.03
CA ASP A 22 11.44 -10.29 -11.31
C ASP A 22 12.41 -9.09 -11.39
N HIS A 23 11.95 -7.86 -11.09
CA HIS A 23 12.84 -6.71 -10.98
C HIS A 23 13.63 -6.66 -9.65
N GLY A 24 13.36 -7.59 -8.70
CA GLY A 24 14.15 -7.79 -7.49
C GLY A 24 13.68 -7.00 -6.27
N LYS A 25 12.37 -6.74 -6.13
CA LYS A 25 11.78 -6.03 -4.97
C LYS A 25 12.10 -6.70 -3.64
N THR A 26 11.76 -7.98 -3.51
CA THR A 26 12.00 -8.77 -2.29
C THR A 26 13.49 -8.96 -2.02
N THR A 27 14.31 -9.10 -3.09
CA THR A 27 15.78 -9.12 -2.96
C THR A 27 16.30 -7.79 -2.39
N LEU A 28 15.76 -6.66 -2.87
CA LEU A 28 16.12 -5.34 -2.34
C LEU A 28 15.70 -5.19 -0.87
N THR A 29 14.49 -5.62 -0.51
CA THR A 29 14.01 -5.60 0.87
C THR A 29 14.93 -6.42 1.78
N ALA A 30 15.34 -7.62 1.36
CA ALA A 30 16.30 -8.44 2.10
C ALA A 30 17.68 -7.75 2.19
N ALA A 31 18.18 -7.14 1.10
CA ALA A 31 19.45 -6.43 1.08
C ALA A 31 19.46 -5.23 2.04
N ILE A 32 18.38 -4.43 2.07
CA ILE A 32 18.22 -3.31 3.01
C ILE A 32 18.35 -3.81 4.46
N THR A 33 17.59 -4.86 4.84
CA THR A 33 17.65 -5.38 6.21
C THR A 33 19.02 -5.92 6.57
N MET A 34 19.71 -6.57 5.65
CA MET A 34 21.05 -7.13 5.85
C MET A 34 22.09 -6.02 6.04
N VAL A 35 22.10 -5.01 5.15
CA VAL A 35 23.06 -3.89 5.23
C VAL A 35 22.85 -3.07 6.49
N LEU A 36 21.60 -2.82 6.88
CA LEU A 36 21.27 -2.12 8.12
C LEU A 36 21.58 -2.97 9.36
N ALA A 37 21.38 -4.31 9.30
CA ALA A 37 21.73 -5.21 10.40
C ALA A 37 23.24 -5.21 10.72
N LYS A 38 24.10 -5.14 9.71
CA LYS A 38 25.57 -4.96 9.90
C LYS A 38 25.92 -3.70 10.70
N ARG A 39 25.01 -2.72 10.72
CA ARG A 39 25.15 -1.45 11.44
C ARG A 39 24.35 -1.40 12.75
N GLY A 40 23.72 -2.52 13.14
CA GLY A 40 22.90 -2.60 14.36
C GLY A 40 21.57 -1.84 14.28
N LEU A 41 21.08 -1.56 13.06
CA LEU A 41 19.89 -0.76 12.79
C LEU A 41 18.67 -1.59 12.34
N SER A 42 18.83 -2.90 12.23
CA SER A 42 17.77 -3.84 11.83
C SER A 42 18.06 -5.25 12.37
N GLU A 43 17.03 -6.11 12.37
CA GLU A 43 17.21 -7.55 12.32
C GLU A 43 17.33 -8.01 10.86
N MET A 44 18.31 -8.87 10.57
CA MET A 44 18.45 -9.42 9.23
C MET A 44 17.24 -10.30 8.88
N ARG A 45 16.66 -10.07 7.70
CA ARG A 45 15.60 -10.89 7.12
C ARG A 45 16.12 -11.53 5.82
N SER A 46 16.06 -12.85 5.75
CA SER A 46 16.37 -13.54 4.49
C SER A 46 15.21 -13.45 3.52
N PHE A 47 15.48 -13.62 2.23
CA PHE A 47 14.47 -13.69 1.18
C PHE A 47 13.36 -14.68 1.55
N ASP A 48 13.71 -15.92 1.93
CA ASP A 48 12.75 -16.98 2.33
C ASP A 48 11.93 -16.66 3.59
N SER A 49 12.35 -15.68 4.39
CA SER A 49 11.61 -15.24 5.57
C SER A 49 10.65 -14.10 5.26
N ILE A 50 10.83 -13.42 4.13
CA ILE A 50 9.94 -12.38 3.59
C ILE A 50 8.85 -13.07 2.79
N ASP A 51 9.21 -13.81 1.73
CA ASP A 51 8.30 -14.65 0.94
C ASP A 51 8.13 -16.00 1.64
N ASN A 52 7.22 -16.06 2.59
CA ASN A 52 7.13 -17.19 3.53
C ASN A 52 6.05 -18.23 3.18
N ALA A 53 5.04 -17.87 2.35
CA ALA A 53 3.98 -18.79 1.97
C ALA A 53 4.51 -19.92 1.10
N PRO A 54 4.00 -21.18 1.25
CA PRO A 54 4.42 -22.31 0.42
C PRO A 54 4.30 -22.01 -1.09
N GLU A 55 3.22 -21.34 -1.50
CA GLU A 55 2.97 -21.00 -2.90
C GLU A 55 3.96 -19.95 -3.43
N GLU A 56 4.40 -19.00 -2.58
CA GLU A 56 5.42 -18.01 -2.92
C GLU A 56 6.77 -18.68 -3.21
N LYS A 57 7.14 -19.65 -2.35
CA LYS A 57 8.38 -20.43 -2.50
C LYS A 57 8.37 -21.33 -3.73
N GLU A 58 7.22 -21.95 -4.04
CA GLU A 58 7.06 -22.81 -5.19
C GLU A 58 7.12 -22.04 -6.50
N ARG A 59 6.51 -20.86 -6.55
CA ARG A 59 6.44 -20.02 -7.75
C ARG A 59 7.59 -19.04 -7.89
N GLY A 60 8.34 -18.76 -6.84
CA GLY A 60 9.39 -17.75 -6.79
C GLY A 60 8.90 -16.32 -6.95
N ILE A 61 7.63 -16.04 -6.59
CA ILE A 61 7.00 -14.71 -6.69
C ILE A 61 6.29 -14.36 -5.40
N THR A 62 6.33 -13.08 -5.02
CA THR A 62 5.57 -12.54 -3.90
C THR A 62 4.08 -12.50 -4.24
N ILE A 63 3.25 -13.07 -3.39
CA ILE A 63 1.78 -13.13 -3.52
C ILE A 63 1.11 -12.18 -2.53
N ASN A 64 1.52 -12.26 -1.27
CA ASN A 64 0.99 -11.42 -0.20
C ASN A 64 1.97 -10.28 0.12
N THR A 65 1.43 -9.19 0.67
CA THR A 65 2.29 -8.14 1.23
C THR A 65 3.03 -8.66 2.45
N ALA A 66 4.34 -8.44 2.50
CA ALA A 66 5.14 -8.75 3.66
C ALA A 66 5.55 -7.44 4.36
N HIS A 67 5.51 -7.45 5.70
CA HIS A 67 5.90 -6.29 6.51
C HIS A 67 7.22 -6.56 7.21
N VAL A 68 8.19 -5.68 6.98
CA VAL A 68 9.53 -5.75 7.57
C VAL A 68 9.83 -4.47 8.33
N GLU A 69 10.50 -4.59 9.47
CA GLU A 69 10.89 -3.47 10.34
C GLU A 69 12.39 -3.21 10.20
N TYR A 70 12.77 -1.96 10.08
CA TYR A 70 14.14 -1.49 10.20
C TYR A 70 14.20 0.00 10.56
N GLN A 71 15.39 0.50 10.82
CA GLN A 71 15.59 1.92 11.12
C GLN A 71 16.88 2.44 10.48
N THR A 72 16.91 3.76 10.26
CA THR A 72 18.12 4.52 9.98
C THR A 72 18.56 5.27 11.24
N ALA A 73 19.57 6.12 11.12
CA ALA A 73 19.92 7.04 12.21
C ALA A 73 18.76 8.02 12.52
N LEU A 74 17.96 8.38 11.51
CA LEU A 74 16.96 9.45 11.57
C LEU A 74 15.53 8.93 11.81
N ARG A 75 15.17 7.75 11.27
CA ARG A 75 13.78 7.29 11.19
C ARG A 75 13.63 5.79 11.50
N HIS A 76 12.44 5.44 11.93
CA HIS A 76 11.96 4.06 12.04
C HIS A 76 11.03 3.76 10.85
N TYR A 77 11.21 2.61 10.21
CA TYR A 77 10.47 2.22 9.01
C TYR A 77 9.66 0.94 9.22
N ALA A 78 8.39 0.99 8.80
CA ALA A 78 7.64 -0.19 8.38
C ALA A 78 7.77 -0.30 6.86
N HIS A 79 8.35 -1.39 6.37
CA HIS A 79 8.53 -1.64 4.95
C HIS A 79 7.53 -2.68 4.47
N VAL A 80 6.75 -2.33 3.47
CA VAL A 80 5.76 -3.20 2.83
C VAL A 80 6.33 -3.71 1.52
N ASP A 81 6.69 -4.98 1.46
CA ASP A 81 7.09 -5.62 0.21
C ASP A 81 5.84 -6.04 -0.58
N CYS A 82 5.65 -5.45 -1.76
CA CYS A 82 4.45 -5.65 -2.57
C CYS A 82 4.66 -6.68 -3.68
N PRO A 83 3.62 -7.50 -3.98
CA PRO A 83 3.67 -8.38 -5.13
C PRO A 83 3.83 -7.60 -6.44
N GLY A 84 4.57 -8.19 -7.39
CA GLY A 84 4.80 -7.60 -8.70
C GLY A 84 3.87 -8.12 -9.80
N HIS A 85 3.26 -9.29 -9.60
CA HIS A 85 2.46 -9.96 -10.63
C HIS A 85 1.05 -9.38 -10.74
N ALA A 86 0.55 -9.28 -11.97
CA ALA A 86 -0.76 -8.69 -12.29
C ALA A 86 -1.94 -9.36 -11.55
N ASP A 87 -1.87 -10.67 -11.30
CA ASP A 87 -2.93 -11.40 -10.59
C ASP A 87 -3.08 -10.95 -9.12
N TYR A 88 -2.06 -10.34 -8.53
CA TYR A 88 -2.02 -9.94 -7.12
C TYR A 88 -2.10 -8.42 -6.91
N VAL A 89 -2.52 -7.68 -7.93
CA VAL A 89 -2.70 -6.22 -7.87
C VAL A 89 -3.56 -5.77 -6.70
N LYS A 90 -4.56 -6.57 -6.29
CA LYS A 90 -5.35 -6.28 -5.09
C LYS A 90 -4.49 -6.14 -3.83
N ASN A 91 -3.53 -7.05 -3.65
CA ASN A 91 -2.62 -7.01 -2.51
C ASN A 91 -1.63 -5.84 -2.64
N MET A 92 -1.17 -5.55 -3.88
CA MET A 92 -0.34 -4.37 -4.17
C MET A 92 -1.07 -3.08 -3.82
N VAL A 93 -2.32 -2.90 -4.25
CA VAL A 93 -3.12 -1.68 -3.95
C VAL A 93 -3.30 -1.51 -2.44
N THR A 94 -3.60 -2.60 -1.73
CA THR A 94 -3.74 -2.56 -0.27
C THR A 94 -2.44 -2.19 0.42
N GLY A 95 -1.31 -2.75 -0.01
CA GLY A 95 0.01 -2.40 0.51
C GLY A 95 0.37 -0.95 0.20
N ALA A 96 0.19 -0.51 -1.05
CA ALA A 96 0.48 0.86 -1.46
C ALA A 96 -0.34 1.91 -0.70
N ALA A 97 -1.61 1.62 -0.38
CA ALA A 97 -2.47 2.51 0.40
C ALA A 97 -1.95 2.76 1.84
N GLN A 98 -1.04 1.93 2.32
CA GLN A 98 -0.42 2.07 3.64
C GLN A 98 0.86 2.91 3.61
N MET A 99 1.42 3.20 2.44
CA MET A 99 2.73 3.84 2.30
C MET A 99 2.67 5.36 2.43
N ASP A 100 3.67 5.92 3.07
CA ASP A 100 3.95 7.36 3.13
C ASP A 100 4.89 7.78 1.99
N GLY A 101 5.55 6.83 1.35
CA GLY A 101 6.37 6.92 0.16
C GLY A 101 6.72 5.53 -0.35
N ALA A 102 7.16 5.39 -1.60
CA ALA A 102 7.53 4.08 -2.13
C ALA A 102 8.85 4.10 -2.90
N ILE A 103 9.49 2.94 -2.93
CA ILE A 103 10.68 2.66 -3.75
C ILE A 103 10.19 1.92 -4.99
N ILE A 104 10.29 2.53 -6.16
CA ILE A 104 10.01 1.87 -7.43
C ILE A 104 11.27 1.14 -7.90
N VAL A 105 11.18 -0.17 -8.03
CA VAL A 105 12.30 -1.02 -8.45
C VAL A 105 12.16 -1.33 -9.93
N VAL A 106 13.16 -0.95 -10.72
CA VAL A 106 13.25 -1.20 -12.16
C VAL A 106 14.57 -1.92 -12.44
N ALA A 107 14.53 -3.02 -13.21
CA ALA A 107 15.76 -3.67 -13.64
C ALA A 107 16.39 -2.88 -14.79
N ALA A 108 17.69 -2.58 -14.69
CA ALA A 108 18.45 -1.88 -15.73
C ALA A 108 18.48 -2.64 -17.07
N THR A 109 18.36 -3.98 -16.99
CA THR A 109 18.31 -4.87 -18.18
C THR A 109 17.02 -4.79 -18.96
N ASP A 110 15.91 -4.39 -18.33
CA ASP A 110 14.55 -4.51 -18.89
C ASP A 110 13.86 -3.16 -19.07
N GLY A 111 14.27 -2.13 -18.28
CA GLY A 111 13.60 -0.85 -18.22
C GLY A 111 12.17 -0.92 -17.64
N PRO A 112 11.34 0.12 -17.81
CA PRO A 112 9.99 0.16 -17.29
C PRO A 112 9.05 -0.79 -18.05
N MET A 113 8.61 -1.84 -17.38
CA MET A 113 7.73 -2.89 -17.88
C MET A 113 6.24 -2.57 -17.57
N PRO A 114 5.26 -3.31 -18.12
CA PRO A 114 3.84 -3.01 -17.93
C PRO A 114 3.40 -2.85 -16.48
N GLN A 115 3.81 -3.74 -15.56
CA GLN A 115 3.46 -3.60 -14.15
C GLN A 115 4.19 -2.42 -13.49
N THR A 116 5.35 -1.99 -13.97
CA THR A 116 6.00 -0.76 -13.49
C THR A 116 5.05 0.43 -13.70
N ARG A 117 4.48 0.55 -14.90
CA ARG A 117 3.51 1.60 -15.26
C ARG A 117 2.24 1.51 -14.40
N GLU A 118 1.67 0.31 -14.27
CA GLU A 118 0.47 0.09 -13.46
C GLU A 118 0.71 0.42 -11.99
N HIS A 119 1.85 0.05 -11.43
CA HIS A 119 2.18 0.31 -10.02
C HIS A 119 2.38 1.81 -9.73
N ILE A 120 3.00 2.57 -10.64
CA ILE A 120 3.13 4.02 -10.51
C ILE A 120 1.75 4.68 -10.55
N LEU A 121 0.90 4.28 -11.51
CA LEU A 121 -0.48 4.74 -11.61
C LEU A 121 -1.26 4.46 -10.32
N LEU A 122 -1.19 3.24 -9.81
CA LEU A 122 -1.88 2.84 -8.58
C LEU A 122 -1.35 3.58 -7.35
N ALA A 123 -0.03 3.75 -7.23
CA ALA A 123 0.57 4.56 -6.17
C ALA A 123 0.02 5.99 -6.18
N ARG A 124 -0.11 6.60 -7.38
CA ARG A 124 -0.73 7.91 -7.52
C ARG A 124 -2.19 7.93 -7.08
N GLN A 125 -2.96 6.90 -7.43
CA GLN A 125 -4.38 6.79 -7.08
C GLN A 125 -4.61 6.62 -5.58
N VAL A 126 -3.79 5.81 -4.90
CA VAL A 126 -3.87 5.64 -3.44
C VAL A 126 -3.15 6.74 -2.67
N ASN A 127 -2.68 7.77 -3.38
CA ASN A 127 -2.12 8.99 -2.79
C ASN A 127 -0.75 8.81 -2.13
N VAL A 128 0.09 7.91 -2.64
CA VAL A 128 1.51 7.89 -2.28
C VAL A 128 2.15 9.21 -2.73
N PRO A 129 2.67 10.03 -1.82
CA PRO A 129 3.05 11.39 -2.19
C PRO A 129 4.38 11.48 -2.95
N ARG A 130 5.32 10.60 -2.66
CA ARG A 130 6.67 10.61 -3.26
C ARG A 130 7.19 9.21 -3.53
N LEU A 131 7.96 9.10 -4.62
CA LEU A 131 8.65 7.88 -5.02
C LEU A 131 10.16 8.11 -5.00
N VAL A 132 10.94 7.03 -4.78
CA VAL A 132 12.39 6.96 -5.03
C VAL A 132 12.60 5.85 -6.03
N ILE A 133 13.47 6.03 -7.02
CA ILE A 133 13.79 5.00 -8.02
C ILE A 133 15.02 4.24 -7.55
N PHE A 134 14.93 2.91 -7.50
CA PHE A 134 16.07 2.03 -7.41
C PHE A 134 16.23 1.28 -8.72
N MET A 135 17.23 1.66 -9.53
CA MET A 135 17.62 0.95 -10.74
C MET A 135 18.46 -0.24 -10.35
N ASN A 136 17.86 -1.41 -10.40
CA ASN A 136 18.45 -2.67 -9.95
C ASN A 136 19.17 -3.42 -11.09
N LYS A 137 19.99 -4.39 -10.75
CA LYS A 137 20.78 -5.24 -11.67
C LYS A 137 21.78 -4.45 -12.51
N CYS A 138 22.28 -3.32 -12.03
CA CYS A 138 23.32 -2.55 -12.72
C CYS A 138 24.65 -3.31 -12.85
N ASP A 139 24.88 -4.31 -11.99
CA ASP A 139 26.00 -5.27 -12.11
C ASP A 139 25.96 -6.13 -13.36
N SER A 140 24.85 -6.18 -14.07
CA SER A 140 24.65 -6.95 -15.30
C SER A 140 24.68 -6.08 -16.57
N VAL A 141 24.93 -4.79 -16.45
CA VAL A 141 24.93 -3.83 -17.57
C VAL A 141 26.22 -3.01 -17.55
N ASP A 142 27.05 -3.20 -18.57
CA ASP A 142 28.32 -2.48 -18.73
C ASP A 142 28.16 -1.20 -19.58
N ASP A 143 27.00 -0.99 -20.19
CA ASP A 143 26.72 0.12 -21.09
C ASP A 143 26.06 1.30 -20.33
N GLU A 144 26.82 2.38 -20.15
CA GLU A 144 26.35 3.59 -19.47
C GLU A 144 25.22 4.28 -20.23
N GLU A 145 25.22 4.28 -21.56
CA GLU A 145 24.14 4.87 -22.36
C GLU A 145 22.81 4.15 -22.12
N MET A 146 22.85 2.83 -21.91
CA MET A 146 21.67 2.05 -21.57
C MET A 146 21.13 2.41 -20.20
N LEU A 147 22.01 2.61 -19.20
CA LEU A 147 21.58 3.05 -17.86
C LEU A 147 20.95 4.44 -17.90
N GLU A 148 21.53 5.37 -18.65
CA GLU A 148 20.98 6.73 -18.87
C GLU A 148 19.62 6.69 -19.56
N LEU A 149 19.44 5.81 -20.55
CA LEU A 149 18.16 5.64 -21.25
C LEU A 149 17.05 5.15 -20.30
N VAL A 150 17.33 4.13 -19.50
CA VAL A 150 16.37 3.59 -18.52
C VAL A 150 16.00 4.66 -17.48
N GLU A 151 16.98 5.44 -17.03
CA GLU A 151 16.72 6.57 -16.10
C GLU A 151 15.81 7.62 -16.72
N MET A 152 16.08 8.00 -17.97
CA MET A 152 15.27 8.98 -18.71
C MET A 152 13.82 8.49 -18.88
N GLU A 153 13.64 7.22 -19.31
CA GLU A 153 12.31 6.62 -19.45
C GLU A 153 11.53 6.59 -18.12
N MET A 154 12.21 6.31 -17.01
CA MET A 154 11.59 6.32 -15.69
C MET A 154 11.19 7.73 -15.26
N ARG A 155 12.01 8.75 -15.52
CA ARG A 155 11.67 10.16 -15.22
C ARG A 155 10.48 10.65 -16.03
N GLU A 156 10.45 10.33 -17.34
CA GLU A 156 9.31 10.63 -18.21
C GLU A 156 8.05 9.95 -17.73
N LEU A 157 8.13 8.69 -17.33
CA LEU A 157 7.00 7.92 -16.81
C LEU A 157 6.46 8.49 -15.50
N LEU A 158 7.33 8.92 -14.58
CA LEU A 158 6.91 9.58 -13.34
C LEU A 158 6.20 10.90 -13.63
N THR A 159 6.75 11.72 -14.53
CA THR A 159 6.14 12.98 -14.95
C THR A 159 4.78 12.77 -15.61
N PHE A 160 4.66 11.74 -16.43
CA PHE A 160 3.39 11.34 -17.07
C PHE A 160 2.28 11.04 -16.06
N TYR A 161 2.63 10.45 -14.90
CA TYR A 161 1.69 10.14 -13.81
C TYR A 161 1.66 11.21 -12.70
N ASP A 162 2.04 12.45 -12.99
CA ASP A 162 2.04 13.60 -12.08
C ASP A 162 2.92 13.45 -10.83
N PHE A 163 3.99 12.67 -10.90
CA PHE A 163 5.08 12.72 -9.93
C PHE A 163 6.18 13.67 -10.40
N ASP A 164 7.03 14.11 -9.48
CA ASP A 164 8.19 14.96 -9.78
C ASP A 164 9.31 14.12 -10.41
N GLY A 165 9.21 13.85 -11.71
CA GLY A 165 10.18 13.03 -12.43
C GLY A 165 11.58 13.63 -12.48
N ASP A 166 11.68 14.94 -12.58
CA ASP A 166 12.96 15.64 -12.73
C ASP A 166 13.81 15.58 -11.45
N ASN A 167 13.19 15.76 -10.28
CA ASN A 167 13.89 15.81 -9.00
C ASN A 167 13.86 14.49 -8.23
N THR A 168 13.10 13.49 -8.67
CA THR A 168 13.05 12.18 -8.00
C THR A 168 14.43 11.53 -7.96
N PRO A 169 14.94 11.15 -6.78
CA PRO A 169 16.22 10.45 -6.66
C PRO A 169 16.21 9.11 -7.43
N VAL A 170 17.29 8.86 -8.17
CA VAL A 170 17.54 7.60 -8.88
C VAL A 170 18.84 7.02 -8.35
N ILE A 171 18.77 5.86 -7.75
CA ILE A 171 19.93 5.14 -7.24
C ILE A 171 20.19 3.92 -8.14
N ARG A 172 21.37 3.86 -8.75
CA ARG A 172 21.84 2.77 -9.58
C ARG A 172 22.57 1.76 -8.71
N GLY A 173 22.10 0.51 -8.67
CA GLY A 173 22.64 -0.49 -7.76
C GLY A 173 22.37 -1.93 -8.16
N SER A 174 22.85 -2.84 -7.30
CA SER A 174 22.56 -4.27 -7.37
C SER A 174 22.09 -4.76 -6.01
N ALA A 175 20.80 -5.09 -5.91
CA ALA A 175 20.25 -5.66 -4.69
C ALA A 175 20.90 -7.00 -4.33
N LEU A 176 21.17 -7.85 -5.34
CA LEU A 176 21.83 -9.13 -5.14
C LEU A 176 23.29 -8.94 -4.73
N GLY A 177 24.00 -8.00 -5.35
CA GLY A 177 25.37 -7.66 -4.98
C GLY A 177 25.45 -7.13 -3.54
N GLY A 178 24.53 -6.25 -3.16
CA GLY A 178 24.39 -5.77 -1.78
C GLY A 178 24.08 -6.89 -0.80
N LEU A 179 23.16 -7.80 -1.12
CA LEU A 179 22.80 -8.97 -0.30
C LEU A 179 23.98 -9.93 -0.15
N ASN A 180 24.83 -10.06 -1.17
CA ASN A 180 26.05 -10.88 -1.14
C ASN A 180 27.25 -10.20 -0.43
N GLY A 181 27.06 -8.98 0.06
CA GLY A 181 28.06 -8.26 0.85
C GLY A 181 29.16 -7.62 0.02
N VAL A 182 28.92 -7.31 -1.25
CA VAL A 182 29.84 -6.57 -2.10
C VAL A 182 29.84 -5.10 -1.64
N PRO A 183 30.98 -4.52 -1.17
CA PRO A 183 31.01 -3.21 -0.53
C PRO A 183 30.41 -2.07 -1.37
N GLU A 184 30.73 -2.03 -2.64
CA GLU A 184 30.18 -1.04 -3.60
C GLU A 184 28.66 -1.02 -3.61
N TRP A 185 28.03 -2.21 -3.65
CA TRP A 185 26.58 -2.33 -3.70
C TRP A 185 25.93 -2.13 -2.32
N GLU A 186 26.63 -2.44 -1.24
CA GLU A 186 26.18 -2.07 0.11
C GLU A 186 26.14 -0.55 0.28
N ASP A 187 27.11 0.19 -0.27
CA ASP A 187 27.11 1.64 -0.25
C ASP A 187 25.95 2.22 -1.06
N LYS A 188 25.58 1.59 -2.19
CA LYS A 188 24.38 2.00 -2.96
C LYS A 188 23.07 1.73 -2.22
N ILE A 189 22.98 0.67 -1.43
CA ILE A 189 21.83 0.46 -0.52
C ILE A 189 21.76 1.56 0.54
N MET A 190 22.90 2.02 1.07
CA MET A 190 22.89 3.14 2.01
C MET A 190 22.52 4.47 1.36
N GLU A 191 23.02 4.72 0.14
CA GLU A 191 22.62 5.88 -0.66
C GLU A 191 21.10 5.90 -0.90
N LEU A 192 20.49 4.72 -1.18
CA LEU A 192 19.04 4.58 -1.26
C LEU A 192 18.36 4.97 0.05
N MET A 193 18.87 4.50 1.20
CA MET A 193 18.27 4.82 2.49
C MET A 193 18.40 6.30 2.85
N ASP A 194 19.52 6.94 2.49
CA ASP A 194 19.71 8.38 2.65
C ASP A 194 18.74 9.19 1.74
N ALA A 195 18.49 8.72 0.52
CA ALA A 195 17.50 9.30 -0.36
C ALA A 195 16.08 9.15 0.20
N VAL A 196 15.74 7.99 0.74
CA VAL A 196 14.44 7.74 1.41
C VAL A 196 14.27 8.64 2.63
N ASP A 197 15.32 8.79 3.46
CA ASP A 197 15.31 9.66 4.64
C ASP A 197 15.09 11.14 4.30
N THR A 198 15.63 11.60 3.19
CA THR A 198 15.64 13.04 2.83
C THR A 198 14.50 13.41 1.89
N TRP A 199 14.16 12.55 0.93
CA TRP A 199 13.18 12.84 -0.11
C TRP A 199 11.74 12.55 0.32
N ILE A 200 11.49 11.46 1.07
CA ILE A 200 10.14 11.15 1.56
C ILE A 200 9.85 12.05 2.77
N GLU A 201 8.85 12.91 2.63
CA GLU A 201 8.43 13.81 3.69
C GLU A 201 7.78 13.07 4.86
N LEU A 202 7.93 13.59 6.08
CA LEU A 202 7.17 13.07 7.21
C LEU A 202 5.71 13.47 7.03
N PRO A 203 4.79 12.50 6.90
CA PRO A 203 3.40 12.83 6.66
C PRO A 203 2.73 13.41 7.91
N PRO A 204 1.83 14.39 7.76
CA PRO A 204 1.00 14.84 8.86
C PRO A 204 0.13 13.68 9.35
N ARG A 205 0.10 13.46 10.66
CA ARG A 205 -0.70 12.40 11.28
C ARG A 205 -2.00 12.97 11.83
N ALA A 206 -3.12 12.45 11.36
CA ALA A 206 -4.47 12.89 11.74
C ALA A 206 -4.89 12.32 13.11
N VAL A 207 -4.10 12.59 14.16
CA VAL A 207 -4.32 12.06 15.50
C VAL A 207 -5.53 12.68 16.23
N ASP A 208 -5.93 13.88 15.83
CA ASP A 208 -7.06 14.61 16.43
C ASP A 208 -8.44 14.14 15.93
N LYS A 209 -8.46 13.29 14.90
CA LYS A 209 -9.69 12.71 14.36
C LYS A 209 -10.10 11.45 15.13
N PRO A 210 -11.36 11.02 15.02
CA PRO A 210 -11.78 9.73 15.57
C PRO A 210 -10.92 8.58 15.03
N PHE A 211 -10.65 7.59 15.88
CA PHE A 211 -9.91 6.40 15.49
C PHE A 211 -10.60 5.66 14.36
N LEU A 212 -9.82 5.30 13.34
CA LEU A 212 -10.22 4.46 12.22
C LEU A 212 -9.05 3.64 11.73
N MET A 213 -9.25 2.32 11.65
CA MET A 213 -8.29 1.36 11.10
C MET A 213 -8.99 0.42 10.11
N PRO A 214 -8.70 0.49 8.81
CA PRO A 214 -9.11 -0.54 7.85
C PRO A 214 -8.45 -1.88 8.17
N VAL A 215 -9.23 -2.96 8.12
CA VAL A 215 -8.72 -4.31 8.37
C VAL A 215 -8.03 -4.84 7.11
N GLU A 216 -6.77 -5.23 7.26
CA GLU A 216 -5.95 -5.83 6.21
C GLU A 216 -5.94 -7.35 6.30
N ASP A 217 -5.69 -7.88 7.50
CA ASP A 217 -5.67 -9.31 7.75
C ASP A 217 -6.17 -9.64 9.17
N VAL A 218 -6.54 -10.91 9.39
CA VAL A 218 -7.10 -11.36 10.65
C VAL A 218 -6.49 -12.70 11.04
N PHE A 219 -5.94 -12.78 12.26
CA PHE A 219 -5.32 -13.98 12.81
C PHE A 219 -5.99 -14.42 14.10
N SER A 220 -5.97 -15.71 14.36
CA SER A 220 -6.27 -16.26 15.69
C SER A 220 -4.98 -16.65 16.38
N ILE A 221 -4.76 -16.16 17.60
CA ILE A 221 -3.62 -16.54 18.43
C ILE A 221 -4.13 -17.39 19.57
N THR A 222 -3.68 -18.65 19.65
CA THR A 222 -4.06 -19.58 20.72
C THR A 222 -3.81 -18.96 22.10
N GLY A 223 -4.86 -18.90 22.92
CA GLY A 223 -4.80 -18.32 24.28
C GLY A 223 -4.82 -16.79 24.36
N ARG A 224 -4.88 -16.08 23.22
CA ARG A 224 -4.91 -14.60 23.19
C ARG A 224 -6.14 -14.03 22.46
N GLY A 225 -6.78 -14.82 21.60
CA GLY A 225 -7.96 -14.40 20.84
C GLY A 225 -7.65 -13.94 19.41
N THR A 226 -8.56 -13.16 18.85
CA THR A 226 -8.49 -12.66 17.49
C THR A 226 -7.65 -11.37 17.42
N VAL A 227 -6.78 -11.31 16.43
CA VAL A 227 -5.96 -10.13 16.11
C VAL A 227 -6.34 -9.65 14.73
N ALA A 228 -6.77 -8.40 14.62
CA ALA A 228 -6.96 -7.71 13.35
C ALA A 228 -5.77 -6.79 13.08
N THR A 229 -5.18 -6.88 11.91
CA THR A 229 -4.07 -6.01 11.50
C THR A 229 -4.52 -4.95 10.51
N GLY A 230 -3.82 -3.84 10.50
CA GLY A 230 -4.02 -2.74 9.57
C GLY A 230 -3.21 -1.51 9.94
N ARG A 231 -3.17 -0.54 9.02
CA ARG A 231 -2.65 0.79 9.31
C ARG A 231 -3.73 1.65 9.94
N ILE A 232 -3.43 2.30 11.04
CA ILE A 232 -4.32 3.32 11.61
C ILE A 232 -4.35 4.51 10.66
N GLU A 233 -5.52 4.78 10.08
CA GLU A 233 -5.72 5.89 9.14
C GLU A 233 -5.86 7.23 9.87
N THR A 234 -6.65 7.24 10.95
CA THR A 234 -6.87 8.43 11.79
C THR A 234 -6.99 8.07 13.26
N GLY A 235 -6.75 9.05 14.12
CA GLY A 235 -6.97 8.97 15.56
C GLY A 235 -5.93 8.20 16.34
N ILE A 236 -6.30 7.88 17.57
CA ILE A 236 -5.50 7.13 18.54
C ILE A 236 -6.36 6.02 19.12
N ILE A 237 -5.78 4.89 19.45
CA ILE A 237 -6.41 3.74 20.13
C ILE A 237 -5.56 3.26 21.29
N LYS A 238 -6.17 3.01 22.45
CA LYS A 238 -5.49 2.50 23.65
C LYS A 238 -6.04 1.13 24.04
N THR A 239 -5.23 0.39 24.75
CA THR A 239 -5.68 -0.83 25.42
C THR A 239 -6.77 -0.50 26.42
N GLY A 240 -7.86 -1.27 26.41
CA GLY A 240 -9.04 -1.07 27.25
C GLY A 240 -10.19 -0.29 26.61
N GLU A 241 -9.95 0.34 25.45
CA GLU A 241 -11.00 1.10 24.76
C GLU A 241 -11.97 0.18 24.00
N GLU A 242 -13.24 0.61 23.98
CA GLU A 242 -14.32 -0.02 23.21
C GLU A 242 -14.21 0.39 21.74
N VAL A 243 -14.31 -0.57 20.85
CA VAL A 243 -14.32 -0.38 19.41
C VAL A 243 -15.53 -1.04 18.77
N GLN A 244 -15.85 -0.59 17.56
CA GLN A 244 -16.89 -1.12 16.71
C GLN A 244 -16.28 -1.59 15.38
N ILE A 245 -16.66 -2.77 14.94
CA ILE A 245 -16.26 -3.38 13.67
C ILE A 245 -17.44 -3.25 12.72
N ILE A 246 -17.24 -2.61 11.57
CA ILE A 246 -18.30 -2.30 10.61
C ILE A 246 -17.87 -2.59 9.16
N GLY A 247 -18.85 -2.86 8.31
CA GLY A 247 -18.65 -3.04 6.86
C GLY A 247 -19.19 -4.36 6.32
N LEU A 248 -19.16 -4.51 5.01
CA LEU A 248 -19.57 -5.70 4.25
C LEU A 248 -21.04 -6.11 4.45
N GLY A 249 -21.91 -5.19 4.86
CA GLY A 249 -23.33 -5.48 5.10
C GLY A 249 -23.61 -6.31 6.36
N HIS A 250 -22.61 -6.56 7.19
CA HIS A 250 -22.79 -7.22 8.48
C HIS A 250 -23.26 -6.22 9.55
N GLU A 251 -23.99 -6.71 10.53
CA GLU A 251 -24.30 -5.92 11.72
C GLU A 251 -23.03 -5.49 12.44
N ALA A 252 -23.04 -4.25 12.91
CA ALA A 252 -21.91 -3.68 13.62
C ALA A 252 -21.65 -4.44 14.94
N LYS A 253 -20.42 -4.91 15.14
CA LYS A 253 -20.02 -5.64 16.33
C LYS A 253 -19.16 -4.78 17.23
N LYS A 254 -19.41 -4.87 18.53
CA LYS A 254 -18.63 -4.20 19.55
C LYS A 254 -17.59 -5.13 20.14
N SER A 255 -16.41 -4.60 20.43
CA SER A 255 -15.33 -5.30 21.08
C SER A 255 -14.52 -4.35 21.96
N VAL A 256 -13.60 -4.91 22.73
CA VAL A 256 -12.65 -4.14 23.53
C VAL A 256 -11.24 -4.52 23.06
N VAL A 257 -10.41 -3.51 22.82
CA VAL A 257 -8.99 -3.70 22.51
C VAL A 257 -8.25 -4.16 23.77
N THR A 258 -7.74 -5.38 23.76
CA THR A 258 -7.00 -5.96 24.91
C THR A 258 -5.48 -5.81 24.78
N GLY A 259 -5.01 -5.37 23.62
CA GLY A 259 -3.59 -5.08 23.37
C GLY A 259 -3.40 -4.47 22.01
N VAL A 260 -2.37 -3.63 21.90
CA VAL A 260 -1.89 -3.02 20.66
C VAL A 260 -0.45 -3.47 20.44
N GLU A 261 -0.15 -4.03 19.30
CA GLU A 261 1.18 -4.55 18.97
C GLU A 261 1.64 -4.07 17.60
N MET A 262 2.92 -3.76 17.45
CA MET A 262 3.57 -3.47 16.19
C MET A 262 4.90 -4.24 16.14
N PHE A 263 5.15 -5.02 15.08
CA PHE A 263 6.34 -5.88 14.94
C PHE A 263 6.63 -6.75 16.17
N ARG A 264 5.57 -7.36 16.75
CA ARG A 264 5.61 -8.19 17.97
C ARG A 264 6.01 -7.45 19.27
N LYS A 265 6.18 -6.13 19.21
CA LYS A 265 6.41 -5.26 20.38
C LYS A 265 5.08 -4.69 20.86
N ILE A 266 4.98 -4.46 22.18
CA ILE A 266 3.77 -3.89 22.79
C ILE A 266 3.82 -2.38 22.68
N LEU A 267 2.68 -1.77 22.32
CA LEU A 267 2.45 -0.34 22.40
C LEU A 267 1.44 -0.02 23.51
N ASP A 268 1.65 1.09 24.20
CA ASP A 268 0.66 1.63 25.15
C ASP A 268 -0.57 2.15 24.38
N GLU A 269 -0.32 2.75 23.21
CA GLU A 269 -1.32 3.27 22.29
C GLU A 269 -0.85 3.14 20.84
N GLY A 270 -1.79 2.93 19.91
CA GLY A 270 -1.58 3.05 18.48
C GLY A 270 -2.07 4.42 18.00
N GLN A 271 -1.36 5.05 17.08
CA GLN A 271 -1.73 6.35 16.51
C GLN A 271 -1.76 6.32 14.99
N ALA A 272 -2.41 7.33 14.40
CA ALA A 272 -2.46 7.47 12.94
C ALA A 272 -1.08 7.30 12.30
N GLY A 273 -0.98 6.42 11.32
CA GLY A 273 0.24 6.02 10.62
C GLY A 273 0.89 4.74 11.12
N ASP A 274 0.55 4.23 12.29
CA ASP A 274 1.10 2.97 12.80
C ASP A 274 0.46 1.76 12.09
N ASN A 275 1.27 0.77 11.71
CA ASN A 275 0.82 -0.54 11.27
C ASN A 275 0.72 -1.47 12.48
N VAL A 276 -0.47 -1.73 12.96
CA VAL A 276 -0.69 -2.43 14.23
C VAL A 276 -1.53 -3.70 14.09
N GLY A 277 -1.33 -4.61 15.02
CA GLY A 277 -2.26 -5.69 15.35
C GLY A 277 -3.04 -5.32 16.61
N LEU A 278 -4.36 -5.26 16.49
CA LEU A 278 -5.27 -5.05 17.62
C LEU A 278 -5.79 -6.40 18.10
N LEU A 279 -5.52 -6.71 19.37
CA LEU A 279 -6.10 -7.87 20.04
C LEU A 279 -7.51 -7.50 20.49
N LEU A 280 -8.49 -8.29 20.04
CA LEU A 280 -9.91 -8.02 20.24
C LEU A 280 -10.53 -9.08 21.15
N ARG A 281 -11.36 -8.63 22.11
CA ARG A 281 -12.04 -9.50 23.05
C ARG A 281 -13.39 -9.98 22.50
N GLY A 282 -13.64 -11.30 22.60
CA GLY A 282 -14.97 -11.87 22.35
C GLY A 282 -15.43 -11.77 20.90
N ILE A 283 -14.50 -11.73 19.97
CA ILE A 283 -14.74 -11.74 18.53
C ILE A 283 -14.01 -12.93 17.93
N ASP A 284 -14.72 -13.73 17.17
CA ASP A 284 -14.14 -14.86 16.43
C ASP A 284 -13.53 -14.38 15.10
N LYS A 285 -12.53 -15.11 14.61
CA LYS A 285 -11.81 -14.76 13.37
C LYS A 285 -12.76 -14.61 12.17
N GLU A 286 -13.79 -15.44 12.10
CA GLU A 286 -14.79 -15.50 11.03
C GLU A 286 -15.72 -14.28 11.02
N GLU A 287 -15.79 -13.55 12.13
CA GLU A 287 -16.63 -12.36 12.29
C GLU A 287 -15.97 -11.07 11.79
N ILE A 288 -14.67 -11.10 11.57
CA ILE A 288 -13.90 -9.98 11.01
C ILE A 288 -13.31 -10.42 9.67
N LYS A 289 -13.39 -9.54 8.70
CA LYS A 289 -12.84 -9.79 7.36
C LYS A 289 -12.06 -8.59 6.86
N ARG A 290 -11.10 -8.83 5.99
CA ARG A 290 -10.45 -7.78 5.21
C ARG A 290 -11.51 -6.92 4.52
N GLY A 291 -11.30 -5.60 4.55
CA GLY A 291 -12.23 -4.62 3.99
C GLY A 291 -13.23 -4.04 4.99
N MET A 292 -13.39 -4.66 6.17
CA MET A 292 -14.07 -4.02 7.30
C MET A 292 -13.18 -2.92 7.90
N VAL A 293 -13.78 -2.05 8.71
CA VAL A 293 -13.04 -1.06 9.50
C VAL A 293 -13.33 -1.21 10.98
N ILE A 294 -12.32 -0.92 11.79
CA ILE A 294 -12.42 -0.82 13.24
C ILE A 294 -12.36 0.65 13.62
N THR A 295 -13.32 1.11 14.40
CA THR A 295 -13.46 2.51 14.80
C THR A 295 -14.02 2.63 16.20
N HIS A 296 -13.97 3.83 16.79
CA HIS A 296 -14.74 4.10 18.01
C HIS A 296 -16.25 4.01 17.73
N PRO A 297 -17.05 3.54 18.69
CA PRO A 297 -18.50 3.36 18.50
C PRO A 297 -19.21 4.65 18.03
N GLY A 298 -20.03 4.52 16.98
CA GLY A 298 -20.84 5.63 16.46
C GLY A 298 -20.07 6.74 15.74
N LYS A 299 -18.80 6.55 15.39
CA LYS A 299 -17.98 7.57 14.70
C LYS A 299 -17.96 7.45 13.20
N VAL A 300 -18.30 6.29 12.66
CA VAL A 300 -18.32 6.01 11.21
C VAL A 300 -19.63 5.33 10.86
N THR A 301 -20.28 5.79 9.81
CA THR A 301 -21.49 5.19 9.22
C THR A 301 -21.09 4.56 7.89
N PRO A 302 -21.46 3.29 7.62
CA PRO A 302 -21.31 2.71 6.30
C PRO A 302 -22.35 3.29 5.33
N HIS A 303 -21.95 3.50 4.08
CA HIS A 303 -22.77 4.04 3.00
C HIS A 303 -22.80 3.10 1.82
N THR A 304 -23.92 3.05 1.11
CA THR A 304 -24.13 2.24 -0.08
C THR A 304 -24.05 3.09 -1.34
N THR A 305 -24.49 4.36 -1.25
CA THR A 305 -24.63 5.22 -2.43
C THR A 305 -23.91 6.55 -2.22
N PHE A 306 -23.12 6.94 -3.22
CA PHE A 306 -22.38 8.19 -3.19
C PHE A 306 -22.20 8.78 -4.60
N LYS A 307 -21.96 10.10 -4.66
CA LYS A 307 -21.44 10.75 -5.87
C LYS A 307 -19.91 10.82 -5.82
N ALA A 308 -19.30 10.79 -6.99
CA ALA A 308 -17.87 10.87 -7.13
C ALA A 308 -17.46 11.59 -8.40
N ALA A 309 -16.44 12.42 -8.30
CA ALA A 309 -15.67 12.87 -9.46
C ALA A 309 -14.73 11.75 -9.89
N ALA A 310 -14.83 11.31 -11.14
CA ALA A 310 -14.05 10.20 -11.64
C ALA A 310 -13.39 10.52 -12.99
N TYR A 311 -12.20 9.96 -13.17
CA TYR A 311 -11.47 9.94 -14.43
C TYR A 311 -11.40 8.52 -14.97
N ILE A 312 -11.75 8.36 -16.24
CA ILE A 312 -11.71 7.07 -16.94
C ILE A 312 -10.43 7.00 -17.76
N LEU A 313 -9.57 6.04 -17.45
CA LEU A 313 -8.26 5.89 -18.06
C LEU A 313 -8.36 5.60 -19.56
N LYS A 314 -7.50 6.27 -20.34
CA LYS A 314 -7.32 5.99 -21.77
C LYS A 314 -6.61 4.64 -21.98
N LYS A 315 -6.67 4.15 -23.22
CA LYS A 315 -5.97 2.92 -23.63
C LYS A 315 -4.45 3.03 -23.41
N GLU A 316 -3.89 4.18 -23.72
CA GLU A 316 -2.45 4.46 -23.60
C GLU A 316 -1.99 4.47 -22.12
N GLU A 317 -2.91 4.74 -21.21
CA GLU A 317 -2.72 4.69 -19.75
C GLU A 317 -2.97 3.28 -19.16
N GLY A 318 -3.19 2.27 -20.01
CA GLY A 318 -3.52 0.91 -19.59
C GLY A 318 -5.02 0.68 -19.33
N GLY A 319 -5.86 1.69 -19.55
CA GLY A 319 -7.30 1.66 -19.32
C GLY A 319 -8.12 1.00 -20.42
N ARG A 320 -9.36 1.45 -20.55
CA ARG A 320 -10.32 0.94 -21.55
C ARG A 320 -10.02 1.50 -22.95
N HIS A 321 -10.46 0.76 -23.96
CA HIS A 321 -10.47 1.20 -25.36
C HIS A 321 -11.90 1.37 -25.91
N THR A 322 -12.92 1.02 -25.11
CA THR A 322 -14.33 1.12 -25.46
C THR A 322 -15.08 1.95 -24.44
N PRO A 323 -16.12 2.70 -24.83
CA PRO A 323 -17.00 3.40 -23.90
C PRO A 323 -17.75 2.43 -22.99
N PHE A 324 -18.31 2.94 -21.91
CA PHE A 324 -19.32 2.23 -21.13
C PHE A 324 -20.60 3.06 -21.02
N HIS A 325 -21.69 2.38 -20.78
CA HIS A 325 -23.02 2.96 -20.68
C HIS A 325 -23.53 2.94 -19.25
N ASN A 326 -24.67 3.55 -19.02
CA ASN A 326 -25.37 3.53 -17.75
C ASN A 326 -25.56 2.09 -17.23
N ARG A 327 -25.53 1.91 -15.91
CA ARG A 327 -25.56 0.60 -15.21
C ARG A 327 -24.31 -0.27 -15.42
N TYR A 328 -23.18 0.33 -15.77
CA TYR A 328 -21.91 -0.38 -15.80
C TYR A 328 -21.54 -0.84 -14.37
N ARG A 329 -21.07 -2.08 -14.24
CA ARG A 329 -20.82 -2.73 -12.96
C ARG A 329 -19.36 -3.20 -12.79
N PRO A 330 -18.41 -2.28 -12.55
CA PRO A 330 -17.03 -2.63 -12.25
C PRO A 330 -16.83 -2.96 -10.77
N GLN A 331 -15.58 -3.27 -10.42
CA GLN A 331 -15.12 -3.36 -9.05
C GLN A 331 -14.55 -2.01 -8.58
N PHE A 332 -14.92 -1.61 -7.38
CA PHE A 332 -14.39 -0.43 -6.70
C PHE A 332 -13.42 -0.88 -5.62
N TYR A 333 -12.19 -0.39 -5.68
CA TYR A 333 -11.18 -0.63 -4.66
C TYR A 333 -11.16 0.57 -3.72
N ILE A 334 -11.66 0.35 -2.52
CA ILE A 334 -11.85 1.38 -1.48
C ILE A 334 -11.10 0.92 -0.24
N ARG A 335 -10.01 1.60 0.16
CA ARG A 335 -9.12 1.15 1.23
C ARG A 335 -8.60 -0.28 0.99
N THR A 336 -8.88 -1.20 1.91
CA THR A 336 -8.50 -2.62 1.82
C THR A 336 -9.55 -3.51 1.16
N LEU A 337 -10.68 -2.92 0.70
CA LEU A 337 -11.84 -3.60 0.16
C LEU A 337 -11.89 -3.51 -1.36
N ASP A 338 -12.33 -4.60 -2.00
CA ASP A 338 -12.86 -4.61 -3.35
C ASP A 338 -14.35 -4.95 -3.31
N VAL A 339 -15.16 -4.12 -3.92
CA VAL A 339 -16.63 -4.25 -3.92
C VAL A 339 -17.19 -3.92 -5.30
N THR A 340 -18.15 -4.71 -5.75
CA THR A 340 -18.89 -4.40 -6.99
C THR A 340 -19.85 -3.24 -6.74
N GLY A 341 -19.91 -2.30 -7.66
CA GLY A 341 -20.88 -1.20 -7.64
C GLY A 341 -21.45 -0.94 -9.03
N GLU A 342 -22.66 -0.43 -9.08
CA GLU A 342 -23.31 0.02 -10.30
C GLU A 342 -23.09 1.53 -10.46
N ILE A 343 -22.71 1.94 -11.67
CA ILE A 343 -22.54 3.35 -12.03
C ILE A 343 -23.83 3.85 -12.70
N THR A 344 -24.35 4.96 -12.16
CA THR A 344 -25.41 5.75 -12.78
C THR A 344 -24.81 7.05 -13.32
N LEU A 345 -25.03 7.28 -14.63
CA LEU A 345 -24.53 8.47 -15.32
C LEU A 345 -25.46 9.67 -15.08
N PRO A 346 -24.94 10.90 -15.16
CA PRO A 346 -25.74 12.12 -15.11
C PRO A 346 -26.81 12.15 -16.23
N GLU A 347 -27.90 12.87 -15.99
CA GLU A 347 -28.95 13.07 -17.00
C GLU A 347 -28.35 13.69 -18.28
N GLY A 348 -28.73 13.11 -19.44
CA GLY A 348 -28.24 13.54 -20.75
C GLY A 348 -26.91 12.92 -21.17
N THR A 349 -26.26 12.11 -20.33
CA THR A 349 -25.05 11.38 -20.68
C THR A 349 -25.41 9.94 -21.08
N GLU A 350 -25.26 9.61 -22.35
CA GLU A 350 -25.58 8.26 -22.85
C GLU A 350 -24.44 7.26 -22.62
N MET A 351 -23.19 7.72 -22.74
CA MET A 351 -21.98 6.91 -22.59
C MET A 351 -20.82 7.74 -22.04
N VAL A 352 -19.82 7.05 -21.53
CA VAL A 352 -18.56 7.62 -21.06
C VAL A 352 -17.41 7.05 -21.87
N MET A 353 -16.57 7.94 -22.38
CA MET A 353 -15.40 7.59 -23.19
C MET A 353 -14.14 7.47 -22.32
N PRO A 354 -13.18 6.61 -22.71
CA PRO A 354 -11.84 6.68 -22.14
C PRO A 354 -11.25 8.09 -22.28
N GLY A 355 -10.75 8.65 -21.19
CA GLY A 355 -10.25 10.02 -21.10
C GLY A 355 -11.23 11.03 -20.52
N ASP A 356 -12.49 10.64 -20.27
CA ASP A 356 -13.48 11.56 -19.69
C ASP A 356 -13.27 11.76 -18.18
N ASN A 357 -13.48 13.01 -17.78
CA ASN A 357 -13.68 13.40 -16.38
C ASN A 357 -15.16 13.75 -16.19
N LEU A 358 -15.80 13.11 -15.22
CA LEU A 358 -17.22 13.35 -14.96
C LEU A 358 -17.58 13.07 -13.50
N GLU A 359 -18.72 13.65 -13.07
CA GLU A 359 -19.38 13.22 -11.85
C GLU A 359 -20.28 12.04 -12.15
N LEU A 360 -20.20 11.00 -11.32
CA LEU A 360 -21.05 9.82 -11.43
C LEU A 360 -21.62 9.42 -10.07
N THR A 361 -22.77 8.75 -10.09
CA THR A 361 -23.35 8.15 -8.88
C THR A 361 -22.99 6.67 -8.87
N VAL A 362 -22.49 6.21 -7.73
CA VAL A 362 -22.11 4.81 -7.50
C VAL A 362 -23.04 4.21 -6.45
N THR A 363 -23.63 3.06 -6.74
CA THR A 363 -24.38 2.26 -5.78
C THR A 363 -23.65 0.92 -5.59
N LEU A 364 -23.08 0.72 -4.39
CA LEU A 364 -22.36 -0.49 -4.03
C LEU A 364 -23.34 -1.63 -3.69
N ILE A 365 -22.90 -2.88 -3.84
CA ILE A 365 -23.75 -4.06 -3.50
C ILE A 365 -23.99 -4.25 -2.01
N TYR A 366 -23.16 -3.61 -1.15
CA TYR A 366 -23.35 -3.56 0.32
C TYR A 366 -22.70 -2.29 0.88
N PRO A 367 -23.13 -1.87 2.10
CA PRO A 367 -22.60 -0.66 2.74
C PRO A 367 -21.11 -0.78 3.05
N VAL A 368 -20.38 0.29 2.78
CA VAL A 368 -18.93 0.39 3.03
C VAL A 368 -18.66 1.64 3.86
N ALA A 369 -17.76 1.54 4.81
CA ALA A 369 -17.28 2.69 5.56
C ALA A 369 -16.51 3.63 4.62
N CYS A 370 -17.14 4.71 4.20
CA CYS A 370 -16.55 5.72 3.32
C CYS A 370 -16.85 7.14 3.83
N ASN A 371 -16.12 8.10 3.31
CA ASN A 371 -16.26 9.50 3.66
C ASN A 371 -15.97 10.39 2.44
N ILE A 372 -16.46 11.61 2.48
CA ILE A 372 -16.15 12.62 1.46
C ILE A 372 -14.64 12.82 1.38
N GLY A 373 -14.12 12.92 0.17
CA GLY A 373 -12.69 13.04 -0.12
C GLY A 373 -11.94 11.70 -0.23
N LEU A 374 -12.58 10.57 0.11
CA LEU A 374 -11.97 9.25 -0.03
C LEU A 374 -11.78 8.90 -1.51
N ARG A 375 -10.58 8.49 -1.88
CA ARG A 375 -10.24 8.04 -3.24
C ARG A 375 -10.50 6.55 -3.40
N PHE A 376 -10.77 6.16 -4.63
CA PHE A 376 -10.95 4.76 -5.02
C PHE A 376 -10.44 4.51 -6.44
N ALA A 377 -10.11 3.26 -6.73
CA ALA A 377 -9.83 2.81 -8.09
C ALA A 377 -11.03 2.02 -8.65
N ILE A 378 -11.25 2.16 -9.95
CA ILE A 378 -12.25 1.40 -10.72
C ILE A 378 -11.50 0.34 -11.51
N ARG A 379 -11.90 -0.93 -11.36
CA ARG A 379 -11.24 -2.05 -12.03
C ARG A 379 -12.21 -2.95 -12.76
N GLU A 380 -11.76 -3.48 -13.90
CA GLU A 380 -12.50 -4.44 -14.72
C GLU A 380 -11.52 -5.46 -15.32
N GLY A 381 -11.84 -6.75 -15.23
CA GLY A 381 -11.06 -7.81 -15.88
C GLY A 381 -9.57 -7.81 -15.50
N GLY A 382 -9.25 -7.48 -14.24
CA GLY A 382 -7.87 -7.42 -13.75
C GLY A 382 -7.10 -6.13 -14.09
N ARG A 383 -7.75 -5.14 -14.74
CA ARG A 383 -7.13 -3.86 -15.12
C ARG A 383 -7.76 -2.70 -14.37
N THR A 384 -6.96 -1.69 -14.07
CA THR A 384 -7.47 -0.39 -13.60
C THR A 384 -8.01 0.36 -14.81
N VAL A 385 -9.30 0.74 -14.76
CA VAL A 385 -9.99 1.42 -15.85
C VAL A 385 -10.40 2.84 -15.50
N GLY A 386 -10.23 3.24 -14.25
CA GLY A 386 -10.50 4.59 -13.79
C GLY A 386 -10.15 4.77 -12.33
N SER A 387 -10.24 6.00 -11.88
CA SER A 387 -10.13 6.39 -10.47
C SER A 387 -11.10 7.51 -10.16
N GLY A 388 -11.40 7.69 -8.90
CA GLY A 388 -12.30 8.76 -8.48
C GLY A 388 -12.13 9.14 -7.02
N GLN A 389 -12.83 10.20 -6.65
CA GLN A 389 -12.91 10.71 -5.28
C GLN A 389 -14.37 10.94 -4.91
N ILE A 390 -14.79 10.50 -3.75
CA ILE A 390 -16.14 10.70 -3.24
C ILE A 390 -16.38 12.18 -2.96
N THR A 391 -17.42 12.75 -3.55
CA THR A 391 -17.81 14.15 -3.42
C THR A 391 -19.02 14.35 -2.51
N GLU A 392 -19.94 13.36 -2.47
CA GLU A 392 -21.17 13.44 -1.68
C GLU A 392 -21.62 12.03 -1.25
N LEU A 393 -22.14 11.89 -0.05
CA LEU A 393 -22.78 10.66 0.46
C LEU A 393 -24.30 10.84 0.36
N LEU A 394 -25.02 9.83 -0.16
CA LEU A 394 -26.43 9.97 -0.51
C LEU A 394 -27.39 9.18 0.40
N ASP A 395 -26.87 8.31 1.31
CA ASP A 395 -27.66 7.47 2.23
C ASP A 395 -27.12 7.49 3.66
#